data_74f9cd5e45012ea3a35cd51081966d14
#
_entry.id   74f9cd5e45012ea3a35cd51081966d14
#
_cell.length_a   1.000
_cell.length_b   1.000
_cell.length_c   1.000
_cell.angle_alpha   90.00
_cell.angle_beta   90.00
_cell.angle_gamma   90.00
#
_symmetry.space_group_name_H-M   'P 1'
#
loop_
_entity.id
_entity.type
_entity.pdbx_description
1 polymer ?
#
loop_
_entity_poly.entity_id
_entity_poly.type
_entity_poly.pdbx_seq_one_letter_code
_entity_poly.pdbx_strand_id
1 'polypeptide(L)'
;MRIKVVLFDLDGTLLPMDQDVFVKTYMGMLAKRLAPLGYDPSAFVGAMWSGTASMVKNNGEKTNEEAFWETFCKVLQRNALDDTPHFEKFYEEEFDKVSGVCGHTPQAADVLRACKQAGLRVALATNPLFPRIATQKRIAWAGLSPDDFELYTTYESERYCKPNLNYYRSIAERLGVSPTECLMVGNDVSDDMVARELGMQVFLLTDCLINKDQADISSYPNGGFDDLIRFIQNIRQ
;
A
#
# COMPACT_ATOMS: atom_id res chain seq x y z
N MET A 1 10.32 1.35 -24.96
CA MET A 1 10.79 2.47 -24.10
C MET A 1 11.57 1.85 -22.94
N ARG A 2 12.52 2.59 -22.38
CA ARG A 2 13.37 2.06 -21.30
C ARG A 2 12.74 2.36 -19.95
N ILE A 3 12.59 1.34 -19.08
CA ILE A 3 12.14 1.52 -17.70
C ILE A 3 13.17 2.32 -16.91
N LYS A 4 12.71 3.27 -16.13
CA LYS A 4 13.51 4.14 -15.25
C LYS A 4 13.21 3.92 -13.77
N VAL A 5 11.95 3.58 -13.45
CA VAL A 5 11.45 3.46 -12.08
C VAL A 5 10.69 2.15 -11.92
N VAL A 6 10.92 1.48 -10.78
CA VAL A 6 10.10 0.36 -10.32
C VAL A 6 9.23 0.85 -9.17
N LEU A 7 7.93 0.68 -9.31
CA LEU A 7 6.92 0.93 -8.29
C LEU A 7 6.58 -0.38 -7.61
N PHE A 8 6.80 -0.50 -6.32
CA PHE A 8 6.44 -1.69 -5.56
C PHE A 8 5.19 -1.45 -4.73
N ASP A 9 4.29 -2.40 -4.72
CA ASP A 9 3.34 -2.54 -3.62
C ASP A 9 4.05 -3.07 -2.37
N LEU A 10 3.39 -2.98 -1.21
CA LEU A 10 3.95 -3.39 0.08
C LEU A 10 3.28 -4.66 0.61
N ASP A 11 1.98 -4.57 0.90
CA ASP A 11 1.22 -5.56 1.66
C ASP A 11 0.88 -6.79 0.80
N GLY A 12 1.51 -7.94 1.08
CA GLY A 12 1.44 -9.13 0.23
C GLY A 12 2.47 -9.13 -0.91
N THR A 13 3.22 -8.04 -1.10
CA THR A 13 4.29 -7.91 -2.09
C THR A 13 5.66 -7.95 -1.40
N LEU A 14 6.18 -6.82 -0.91
CA LEU A 14 7.45 -6.78 -0.17
C LEU A 14 7.30 -7.27 1.27
N LEU A 15 6.12 -7.14 1.86
CA LEU A 15 5.77 -7.64 3.18
C LEU A 15 4.75 -8.77 3.03
N PRO A 16 5.15 -10.04 3.11
CA PRO A 16 4.23 -11.17 3.01
C PRO A 16 3.17 -11.10 4.11
N MET A 17 1.89 -11.23 3.74
CA MET A 17 0.79 -11.27 4.70
C MET A 17 -0.48 -11.86 4.09
N ASP A 18 -1.35 -12.32 4.98
CA ASP A 18 -2.77 -12.49 4.72
C ASP A 18 -3.48 -11.18 5.10
N GLN A 19 -4.03 -10.48 4.10
CA GLN A 19 -4.65 -9.17 4.30
C GLN A 19 -5.86 -9.22 5.21
N ASP A 20 -6.66 -10.28 5.15
CA ASP A 20 -7.87 -10.40 5.99
C ASP A 20 -7.49 -10.59 7.45
N VAL A 21 -6.47 -11.41 7.73
CA VAL A 21 -5.93 -11.62 9.08
C VAL A 21 -5.30 -10.32 9.61
N PHE A 22 -4.53 -9.63 8.78
CA PHE A 22 -3.89 -8.36 9.13
C PHE A 22 -4.94 -7.30 9.49
N VAL A 23 -5.91 -7.06 8.62
CA VAL A 23 -6.95 -6.04 8.83
C VAL A 23 -7.79 -6.35 10.07
N LYS A 24 -8.20 -7.61 10.26
CA LYS A 24 -8.95 -8.05 11.44
C LYS A 24 -8.17 -7.80 12.73
N THR A 25 -6.88 -8.15 12.75
CA THR A 25 -6.00 -7.96 13.91
C THR A 25 -5.83 -6.48 14.23
N TYR A 26 -5.48 -5.68 13.22
CA TYR A 26 -5.32 -4.24 13.34
C TYR A 26 -6.58 -3.54 13.86
N MET A 27 -7.73 -3.79 13.22
CA MET A 27 -9.02 -3.19 13.62
C MET A 27 -9.40 -3.57 15.05
N GLY A 28 -9.22 -4.84 15.43
CA GLY A 28 -9.51 -5.32 16.78
C GLY A 28 -8.65 -4.65 17.86
N MET A 29 -7.36 -4.47 17.59
CA MET A 29 -6.45 -3.81 18.51
C MET A 29 -6.75 -2.32 18.64
N LEU A 30 -6.99 -1.63 17.52
CA LEU A 30 -7.33 -0.22 17.52
C LEU A 30 -8.67 0.04 18.25
N ALA A 31 -9.71 -0.76 17.97
CA ALA A 31 -10.99 -0.65 18.66
C ALA A 31 -10.84 -0.85 20.19
N LYS A 32 -10.01 -1.82 20.61
CA LYS A 32 -9.72 -2.06 22.03
C LYS A 32 -9.01 -0.85 22.68
N ARG A 33 -8.05 -0.25 22.00
CA ARG A 33 -7.32 0.93 22.48
C ARG A 33 -8.25 2.13 22.68
N LEU A 34 -9.21 2.31 21.78
CA LEU A 34 -10.09 3.48 21.78
C LEU A 34 -11.40 3.28 22.57
N ALA A 35 -11.71 2.06 22.98
CA ALA A 35 -12.91 1.76 23.79
C ALA A 35 -13.03 2.64 25.07
N PRO A 36 -11.94 2.92 25.83
CA PRO A 36 -12.03 3.80 27.00
C PRO A 36 -12.48 5.23 26.69
N LEU A 37 -12.39 5.68 25.43
CA LEU A 37 -12.86 6.99 24.99
C LEU A 37 -14.36 7.01 24.68
N GLY A 38 -15.07 5.89 24.95
CA GLY A 38 -16.51 5.78 24.77
C GLY A 38 -16.93 5.41 23.35
N TYR A 39 -16.02 4.88 22.52
CA TYR A 39 -16.40 4.30 21.23
C TYR A 39 -17.09 2.95 21.44
N ASP A 40 -18.28 2.79 20.89
CA ASP A 40 -18.88 1.48 20.72
C ASP A 40 -18.06 0.67 19.70
N PRO A 41 -17.59 -0.54 20.01
CA PRO A 41 -16.70 -1.27 19.12
C PRO A 41 -17.29 -1.57 17.75
N SER A 42 -18.59 -1.85 17.67
CA SER A 42 -19.27 -2.16 16.41
C SER A 42 -19.43 -0.91 15.54
N ALA A 43 -19.89 0.20 16.16
CA ALA A 43 -20.01 1.48 15.48
C ALA A 43 -18.64 2.00 15.01
N PHE A 44 -17.60 1.81 15.85
CA PHE A 44 -16.23 2.16 15.50
C PHE A 44 -15.73 1.42 14.25
N VAL A 45 -15.86 0.09 14.22
CA VAL A 45 -15.44 -0.72 13.06
C VAL A 45 -16.24 -0.33 11.82
N GLY A 46 -17.56 -0.09 11.95
CA GLY A 46 -18.39 0.39 10.85
C GLY A 46 -17.93 1.76 10.31
N ALA A 47 -17.53 2.67 11.20
CA ALA A 47 -16.99 3.98 10.81
C ALA A 47 -15.63 3.86 10.12
N MET A 48 -14.75 2.98 10.60
CA MET A 48 -13.46 2.68 9.96
C MET A 48 -13.66 2.20 8.53
N TRP A 49 -14.54 1.23 8.30
CA TRP A 49 -14.86 0.75 6.94
C TRP A 49 -15.47 1.83 6.06
N SER A 50 -16.34 2.67 6.61
CA SER A 50 -16.94 3.78 5.87
C SER A 50 -15.89 4.84 5.48
N GLY A 51 -14.99 5.18 6.39
CA GLY A 51 -13.85 6.06 6.14
C GLY A 51 -12.92 5.49 5.07
N THR A 52 -12.58 4.19 5.17
CA THR A 52 -11.77 3.50 4.15
C THR A 52 -12.46 3.54 2.77
N ALA A 53 -13.77 3.26 2.73
CA ALA A 53 -14.52 3.32 1.47
C ALA A 53 -14.54 4.73 0.87
N SER A 54 -14.52 5.79 1.70
CA SER A 54 -14.46 7.17 1.20
C SER A 54 -13.09 7.50 0.58
N MET A 55 -12.00 6.95 1.13
CA MET A 55 -10.67 7.07 0.53
C MET A 55 -10.60 6.38 -0.84
N VAL A 56 -11.12 5.15 -0.93
CA VAL A 56 -11.15 4.39 -2.20
C VAL A 56 -11.97 5.11 -3.28
N LYS A 57 -13.03 5.80 -2.87
CA LYS A 57 -13.92 6.56 -3.78
C LYS A 57 -13.50 8.02 -3.94
N ASN A 58 -12.37 8.42 -3.38
CA ASN A 58 -11.92 9.81 -3.44
C ASN A 58 -11.72 10.25 -4.90
N ASN A 59 -12.29 11.40 -5.23
CA ASN A 59 -12.25 11.99 -6.58
C ASN A 59 -11.05 12.92 -6.81
N GLY A 60 -10.17 13.07 -5.81
CA GLY A 60 -8.98 13.91 -5.88
C GLY A 60 -9.14 15.35 -5.38
N GLU A 61 -10.32 15.75 -4.91
CA GLU A 61 -10.54 17.10 -4.38
C GLU A 61 -9.82 17.34 -3.04
N LYS A 62 -9.69 16.30 -2.24
CA LYS A 62 -9.05 16.33 -0.92
C LYS A 62 -8.06 15.16 -0.77
N THR A 63 -7.25 15.18 0.29
CA THR A 63 -6.40 14.04 0.63
C THR A 63 -7.23 12.85 1.10
N ASN A 64 -6.65 11.66 1.07
CA ASN A 64 -7.33 10.48 1.60
C ASN A 64 -7.54 10.60 3.12
N GLU A 65 -6.61 11.21 3.83
CA GLU A 65 -6.76 11.55 5.24
C GLU A 65 -8.01 12.42 5.50
N GLU A 66 -8.16 13.52 4.75
CA GLU A 66 -9.34 14.39 4.87
C GLU A 66 -10.64 13.64 4.55
N ALA A 67 -10.64 12.82 3.50
CA ALA A 67 -11.81 12.02 3.12
C ALA A 67 -12.18 10.99 4.20
N PHE A 68 -11.16 10.35 4.80
CA PHE A 68 -11.35 9.41 5.89
C PHE A 68 -11.97 10.09 7.11
N TRP A 69 -11.34 11.13 7.65
CA TRP A 69 -11.78 11.76 8.89
C TRP A 69 -13.16 12.41 8.76
N GLU A 70 -13.45 13.05 7.64
CA GLU A 70 -14.77 13.64 7.39
C GLU A 70 -15.86 12.55 7.47
N THR A 71 -15.66 11.41 6.80
CA THR A 71 -16.62 10.32 6.79
C THR A 71 -16.69 9.63 8.15
N PHE A 72 -15.56 9.39 8.80
CA PHE A 72 -15.47 8.75 10.11
C PHE A 72 -16.23 9.56 11.19
N CYS A 73 -15.98 10.87 11.25
CA CYS A 73 -16.69 11.77 12.18
C CYS A 73 -18.20 11.80 11.89
N LYS A 74 -18.58 11.86 10.62
CA LYS A 74 -20.00 11.88 10.21
C LYS A 74 -20.74 10.61 10.61
N VAL A 75 -20.15 9.43 10.40
CA VAL A 75 -20.75 8.14 10.75
C VAL A 75 -20.94 8.01 12.26
N LEU A 76 -19.95 8.42 13.03
CA LEU A 76 -20.00 8.38 14.50
C LEU A 76 -20.81 9.52 15.12
N GLN A 77 -21.23 10.51 14.33
CA GLN A 77 -21.88 11.73 14.82
C GLN A 77 -21.08 12.42 15.95
N ARG A 78 -19.75 12.39 15.84
CA ARG A 78 -18.81 12.86 16.84
C ARG A 78 -17.61 13.55 16.16
N ASN A 79 -17.09 14.61 16.80
CA ASN A 79 -15.79 15.18 16.39
C ASN A 79 -14.64 14.28 16.88
N ALA A 80 -14.32 13.24 16.10
CA ALA A 80 -13.25 12.30 16.44
C ALA A 80 -11.84 12.87 16.18
N LEU A 81 -11.72 14.07 15.60
CA LEU A 81 -10.43 14.75 15.43
C LEU A 81 -9.79 15.11 16.77
N ASP A 82 -10.60 15.35 17.81
CA ASP A 82 -10.12 15.61 19.16
C ASP A 82 -9.40 14.39 19.77
N ASP A 83 -9.69 13.19 19.25
CA ASP A 83 -9.09 11.93 19.70
C ASP A 83 -7.87 11.50 18.87
N THR A 84 -7.49 12.26 17.83
CA THR A 84 -6.32 11.98 16.97
C THR A 84 -5.06 11.60 17.75
N PRO A 85 -4.71 12.26 18.88
CA PRO A 85 -3.52 11.88 19.67
C PRO A 85 -3.58 10.44 20.22
N HIS A 86 -4.78 9.89 20.42
CA HIS A 86 -4.93 8.49 20.86
C HIS A 86 -4.73 7.49 19.72
N PHE A 87 -5.11 7.86 18.49
CA PHE A 87 -4.79 7.09 17.29
C PHE A 87 -3.27 7.10 17.04
N GLU A 88 -2.63 8.27 17.14
CA GLU A 88 -1.17 8.40 16.99
C GLU A 88 -0.43 7.52 17.99
N LYS A 89 -0.80 7.59 19.28
CA LYS A 89 -0.23 6.73 20.32
C LYS A 89 -0.42 5.23 20.04
N PHE A 90 -1.56 4.82 19.48
CA PHE A 90 -1.73 3.43 19.07
C PHE A 90 -0.68 3.03 18.03
N TYR A 91 -0.48 3.86 17.01
CA TYR A 91 0.53 3.59 15.99
C TYR A 91 1.95 3.61 16.56
N GLU A 92 2.25 4.47 17.51
CA GLU A 92 3.56 4.56 18.15
C GLU A 92 3.86 3.36 19.06
N GLU A 93 2.92 3.00 19.94
CA GLU A 93 3.15 2.10 21.08
C GLU A 93 2.70 0.65 20.83
N GLU A 94 1.66 0.43 20.01
CA GLU A 94 0.99 -0.87 19.94
C GLU A 94 0.97 -1.49 18.54
N PHE A 95 1.00 -0.68 17.49
CA PHE A 95 0.86 -1.16 16.12
C PHE A 95 1.91 -2.20 15.72
N ASP A 96 3.13 -2.13 16.29
CA ASP A 96 4.17 -3.13 16.03
C ASP A 96 3.78 -4.55 16.44
N LYS A 97 2.81 -4.73 17.35
CA LYS A 97 2.28 -6.05 17.71
C LYS A 97 1.51 -6.71 16.56
N VAL A 98 1.00 -5.91 15.63
CA VAL A 98 0.31 -6.42 14.44
C VAL A 98 1.28 -7.14 13.49
N SER A 99 2.58 -6.81 13.53
CA SER A 99 3.61 -7.52 12.76
C SER A 99 3.64 -9.03 13.01
N GLY A 100 3.17 -9.46 14.18
CA GLY A 100 3.11 -10.89 14.53
C GLY A 100 2.21 -11.74 13.63
N VAL A 101 1.35 -11.13 12.80
CA VAL A 101 0.53 -11.83 11.78
C VAL A 101 1.05 -11.59 10.35
N CYS A 102 2.17 -10.90 10.20
CA CYS A 102 2.86 -10.72 8.92
C CYS A 102 4.02 -11.72 8.79
N GLY A 103 4.35 -12.05 7.56
CA GLY A 103 5.57 -12.80 7.24
C GLY A 103 6.79 -11.88 7.14
N HIS A 104 7.91 -12.49 6.83
CA HIS A 104 9.16 -11.81 6.49
C HIS A 104 9.86 -12.56 5.37
N THR A 105 10.43 -11.83 4.42
CA THR A 105 11.26 -12.41 3.36
C THR A 105 12.51 -11.56 3.12
N PRO A 106 13.71 -12.15 3.16
CA PRO A 106 14.94 -11.44 2.80
C PRO A 106 14.98 -11.04 1.33
N GLN A 107 14.21 -11.69 0.48
CA GLN A 107 14.14 -11.42 -0.97
C GLN A 107 13.59 -10.03 -1.28
N ALA A 108 12.83 -9.40 -0.36
CA ALA A 108 12.41 -8.00 -0.50
C ALA A 108 13.63 -7.06 -0.63
N ALA A 109 14.64 -7.22 0.24
CA ALA A 109 15.86 -6.43 0.15
C ALA A 109 16.70 -6.81 -1.08
N ASP A 110 16.71 -8.08 -1.49
CA ASP A 110 17.45 -8.55 -2.66
C ASP A 110 16.89 -7.96 -3.96
N VAL A 111 15.59 -7.88 -4.12
CA VAL A 111 14.97 -7.29 -5.30
C VAL A 111 15.21 -5.78 -5.39
N LEU A 112 15.16 -5.04 -4.27
CA LEU A 112 15.53 -3.63 -4.25
C LEU A 112 16.99 -3.42 -4.65
N ARG A 113 17.88 -4.29 -4.16
CA ARG A 113 19.31 -4.28 -4.53
C ARG A 113 19.48 -4.55 -6.02
N ALA A 114 18.77 -5.51 -6.59
CA ALA A 114 18.78 -5.80 -8.02
C ALA A 114 18.33 -4.59 -8.86
N CYS A 115 17.28 -3.88 -8.43
CA CYS A 115 16.86 -2.63 -9.08
C CYS A 115 17.95 -1.57 -9.05
N LYS A 116 18.56 -1.32 -7.88
CA LYS A 116 19.64 -0.33 -7.72
C LYS A 116 20.87 -0.69 -8.58
N GLN A 117 21.25 -1.97 -8.64
CA GLN A 117 22.34 -2.46 -9.50
C GLN A 117 22.00 -2.33 -11.00
N ALA A 118 20.73 -2.47 -11.35
CA ALA A 118 20.22 -2.19 -12.68
C ALA A 118 20.15 -0.68 -13.00
N GLY A 119 20.44 0.22 -12.06
CA GLY A 119 20.35 1.68 -12.20
C GLY A 119 18.89 2.16 -12.31
N LEU A 120 17.96 1.39 -11.77
CA LEU A 120 16.55 1.74 -11.68
C LEU A 120 16.30 2.46 -10.36
N ARG A 121 15.47 3.50 -10.41
CA ARG A 121 14.93 4.18 -9.24
C ARG A 121 13.83 3.29 -8.64
N VAL A 122 13.60 3.40 -7.34
CA VAL A 122 12.62 2.57 -6.62
C VAL A 122 11.66 3.47 -5.85
N ALA A 123 10.37 3.23 -5.96
CA ALA A 123 9.34 3.89 -5.17
C ALA A 123 8.35 2.87 -4.61
N LEU A 124 7.73 3.19 -3.47
CA LEU A 124 6.71 2.35 -2.85
C LEU A 124 5.33 2.92 -3.18
N ALA A 125 4.59 2.19 -3.97
CA ALA A 125 3.22 2.50 -4.40
C ALA A 125 2.23 1.57 -3.69
N THR A 126 2.19 1.62 -2.35
CA THR A 126 1.20 0.89 -1.54
C THR A 126 -0.15 1.60 -1.56
N ASN A 127 -1.26 0.87 -1.38
CA ASN A 127 -2.58 1.51 -1.34
C ASN A 127 -2.64 2.49 -0.15
N PRO A 128 -2.85 3.80 -0.38
CA PRO A 128 -2.66 4.85 0.63
C PRO A 128 -3.86 4.97 1.58
N LEU A 129 -4.11 3.91 2.32
CA LEU A 129 -5.20 3.78 3.30
C LEU A 129 -4.72 3.97 4.74
N PHE A 130 -3.42 4.11 4.95
CA PHE A 130 -2.81 4.20 6.26
C PHE A 130 -1.99 5.48 6.45
N PRO A 131 -1.88 5.97 7.70
CA PRO A 131 -1.02 7.10 8.01
C PRO A 131 0.46 6.75 7.80
N ARG A 132 1.26 7.79 7.60
CA ARG A 132 2.70 7.70 7.36
C ARG A 132 3.42 6.81 8.38
N ILE A 133 3.13 6.98 9.66
CA ILE A 133 3.72 6.19 10.72
C ILE A 133 3.46 4.69 10.55
N ALA A 134 2.24 4.31 10.20
CA ALA A 134 1.89 2.90 9.96
C ALA A 134 2.57 2.35 8.70
N THR A 135 2.71 3.17 7.67
CA THR A 135 3.42 2.77 6.45
C THR A 135 4.91 2.58 6.72
N GLN A 136 5.56 3.50 7.46
CA GLN A 136 6.97 3.37 7.84
C GLN A 136 7.23 2.12 8.69
N LYS A 137 6.35 1.81 9.64
CA LYS A 137 6.47 0.60 10.46
C LYS A 137 6.36 -0.67 9.61
N ARG A 138 5.41 -0.74 8.67
CA ARG A 138 5.27 -1.89 7.76
C ARG A 138 6.48 -2.04 6.83
N ILE A 139 7.07 -0.95 6.35
CA ILE A 139 8.34 -0.98 5.63
C ILE A 139 9.43 -1.63 6.50
N ALA A 140 9.53 -1.21 7.78
CA ALA A 140 10.50 -1.79 8.72
C ALA A 140 10.23 -3.28 9.00
N TRP A 141 8.96 -3.72 9.07
CA TRP A 141 8.62 -5.14 9.23
C TRP A 141 9.04 -5.98 8.02
N ALA A 142 9.06 -5.38 6.82
CA ALA A 142 9.62 -6.03 5.62
C ALA A 142 11.16 -6.09 5.62
N GLY A 143 11.82 -5.58 6.67
CA GLY A 143 13.29 -5.51 6.76
C GLY A 143 13.90 -4.41 5.89
N LEU A 144 13.12 -3.39 5.54
CA LEU A 144 13.48 -2.27 4.67
C LEU A 144 13.46 -0.95 5.44
N SER A 145 13.99 0.10 4.81
CA SER A 145 13.95 1.49 5.31
C SER A 145 13.09 2.36 4.40
N PRO A 146 12.39 3.37 4.93
CA PRO A 146 11.78 4.41 4.10
C PRO A 146 12.78 5.07 3.13
N ASP A 147 14.06 5.17 3.52
CA ASP A 147 15.15 5.73 2.70
C ASP A 147 15.57 4.83 1.53
N ASP A 148 15.06 3.58 1.48
CA ASP A 148 15.25 2.72 0.32
C ASP A 148 14.43 3.16 -0.89
N PHE A 149 13.43 4.00 -0.67
CA PHE A 149 12.47 4.46 -1.68
C PHE A 149 12.61 5.97 -1.89
N GLU A 150 12.61 6.39 -3.14
CA GLU A 150 12.60 7.81 -3.50
C GLU A 150 11.27 8.49 -3.11
N LEU A 151 10.19 7.71 -3.10
CA LEU A 151 8.85 8.11 -2.72
C LEU A 151 8.12 6.91 -2.13
N TYR A 152 7.32 7.13 -1.11
CA TYR A 152 6.30 6.16 -0.64
C TYR A 152 4.97 6.87 -0.40
N THR A 153 3.87 6.17 -0.67
CA THR A 153 2.51 6.70 -0.61
C THR A 153 1.88 6.49 0.76
N THR A 154 1.16 7.50 1.24
CA THR A 154 0.43 7.51 2.51
C THR A 154 -0.88 8.26 2.37
N TYR A 155 -1.83 8.10 3.29
CA TYR A 155 -3.14 8.74 3.18
C TYR A 155 -3.07 10.29 3.25
N GLU A 156 -2.02 10.84 3.91
CA GLU A 156 -1.78 12.27 3.97
C GLU A 156 -1.29 12.86 2.64
N SER A 157 -0.54 12.05 1.88
CA SER A 157 0.13 12.51 0.65
C SER A 157 -0.69 12.28 -0.61
N GLU A 158 -1.65 11.34 -0.56
CA GLU A 158 -2.38 10.91 -1.74
C GLU A 158 -3.84 11.38 -1.74
N ARG A 159 -4.38 11.51 -2.96
CA ARG A 159 -5.76 11.93 -3.23
C ARG A 159 -6.57 10.85 -3.94
N TYR A 160 -5.93 9.77 -4.33
CA TYR A 160 -6.51 8.63 -5.03
C TYR A 160 -5.99 7.35 -4.39
N CYS A 161 -6.79 6.29 -4.48
CA CYS A 161 -6.40 4.94 -4.09
C CYS A 161 -6.36 4.03 -5.31
N LYS A 162 -5.70 2.89 -5.23
CA LYS A 162 -5.84 1.80 -6.17
C LYS A 162 -7.31 1.33 -6.19
N PRO A 163 -7.86 0.89 -7.31
CA PRO A 163 -7.25 0.76 -8.64
C PRO A 163 -7.40 2.02 -9.53
N ASN A 164 -7.67 3.20 -8.97
CA ASN A 164 -7.86 4.42 -9.77
C ASN A 164 -6.59 4.77 -10.55
N LEU A 165 -6.70 4.91 -11.87
CA LEU A 165 -5.55 5.23 -12.73
C LEU A 165 -4.89 6.57 -12.41
N ASN A 166 -5.62 7.52 -11.82
CA ASN A 166 -5.04 8.80 -11.39
C ASN A 166 -4.06 8.62 -10.23
N TYR A 167 -4.20 7.56 -9.41
CA TYR A 167 -3.22 7.20 -8.40
C TYR A 167 -1.84 6.97 -9.03
N TYR A 168 -1.76 6.15 -10.07
CA TYR A 168 -0.52 5.84 -10.79
C TYR A 168 0.02 7.04 -11.58
N ARG A 169 -0.87 7.85 -12.18
CA ARG A 169 -0.46 9.08 -12.88
C ARG A 169 0.21 10.06 -11.93
N SER A 170 -0.39 10.31 -10.77
CA SER A 170 0.16 11.23 -9.77
C SER A 170 1.54 10.81 -9.26
N ILE A 171 1.77 9.50 -9.07
CA ILE A 171 3.07 8.97 -8.69
C ILE A 171 4.09 9.19 -9.80
N ALA A 172 3.76 8.87 -11.05
CA ALA A 172 4.67 9.07 -12.19
C ALA A 172 5.02 10.56 -12.38
N GLU A 173 4.05 11.46 -12.23
CA GLU A 173 4.26 12.91 -12.27
C GLU A 173 5.23 13.38 -11.17
N ARG A 174 5.03 12.96 -9.94
CA ARG A 174 5.90 13.30 -8.80
C ARG A 174 7.32 12.77 -8.96
N LEU A 175 7.47 11.63 -9.62
CA LEU A 175 8.77 11.05 -9.95
C LEU A 175 9.39 11.66 -11.22
N GLY A 176 8.68 12.52 -11.95
CA GLY A 176 9.15 13.17 -13.16
C GLY A 176 9.38 12.21 -14.33
N VAL A 177 8.54 11.17 -14.44
CA VAL A 177 8.63 10.15 -15.50
C VAL A 177 7.29 9.94 -16.21
N SER A 178 7.34 9.41 -17.44
CA SER A 178 6.14 8.91 -18.10
C SER A 178 5.69 7.58 -17.47
N PRO A 179 4.38 7.28 -17.40
CA PRO A 179 3.91 5.95 -17.02
C PRO A 179 4.58 4.82 -17.81
N THR A 180 4.86 5.02 -19.11
CA THR A 180 5.54 4.03 -19.96
C THR A 180 7.01 3.77 -19.57
N GLU A 181 7.58 4.55 -18.66
CA GLU A 181 8.91 4.39 -18.11
C GLU A 181 8.89 3.74 -16.72
N CYS A 182 7.72 3.29 -16.26
CA CYS A 182 7.50 2.63 -14.98
C CYS A 182 7.26 1.14 -15.15
N LEU A 183 7.74 0.36 -14.17
CA LEU A 183 7.32 -1.02 -13.91
C LEU A 183 6.54 -1.03 -12.60
N MET A 184 5.29 -1.49 -12.60
CA MET A 184 4.53 -1.76 -11.37
C MET A 184 4.70 -3.22 -10.99
N VAL A 185 5.10 -3.48 -9.75
CA VAL A 185 5.23 -4.80 -9.15
C VAL A 185 4.27 -4.90 -7.98
N GLY A 186 3.36 -5.87 -8.01
CA GLY A 186 2.39 -6.09 -6.95
C GLY A 186 1.82 -7.49 -6.98
N ASN A 187 0.98 -7.82 -6.01
CA ASN A 187 0.37 -9.15 -5.84
C ASN A 187 -1.13 -9.17 -6.10
N ASP A 188 -1.77 -8.02 -6.29
CA ASP A 188 -3.22 -7.92 -6.55
C ASP A 188 -3.49 -7.67 -8.04
N VAL A 189 -4.27 -8.59 -8.66
CA VAL A 189 -4.61 -8.51 -10.07
C VAL A 189 -5.43 -7.27 -10.39
N SER A 190 -6.35 -6.89 -9.51
CA SER A 190 -7.26 -5.76 -9.73
C SER A 190 -6.61 -4.42 -9.41
N ASP A 191 -5.90 -4.37 -8.26
CA ASP A 191 -5.33 -3.13 -7.76
C ASP A 191 -4.02 -2.77 -8.46
N ASP A 192 -3.13 -3.74 -8.76
CA ASP A 192 -1.79 -3.46 -9.25
C ASP A 192 -1.67 -3.58 -10.77
N MET A 193 -2.29 -4.62 -11.35
CA MET A 193 -2.12 -4.89 -12.77
C MET A 193 -2.88 -3.90 -13.66
N VAL A 194 -3.83 -3.15 -13.12
CA VAL A 194 -4.53 -2.06 -13.83
C VAL A 194 -3.57 -0.95 -14.31
N ALA A 195 -2.40 -0.80 -13.68
CA ALA A 195 -1.38 0.17 -14.11
C ALA A 195 -0.94 -0.01 -15.56
N ARG A 196 -1.09 -1.21 -16.11
CA ARG A 196 -0.84 -1.51 -17.53
C ARG A 196 -1.74 -0.71 -18.49
N GLU A 197 -2.92 -0.27 -18.06
CA GLU A 197 -3.79 0.56 -18.89
C GLU A 197 -3.21 1.96 -19.18
N LEU A 198 -2.24 2.40 -18.35
CA LEU A 198 -1.45 3.62 -18.58
C LEU A 198 -0.19 3.39 -19.43
N GLY A 199 0.02 2.17 -19.89
CA GLY A 199 1.22 1.77 -20.61
C GLY A 199 2.41 1.44 -19.69
N MET A 200 2.20 1.32 -18.37
CA MET A 200 3.23 0.79 -17.46
C MET A 200 3.51 -0.67 -17.79
N GLN A 201 4.77 -1.09 -17.67
CA GLN A 201 5.03 -2.51 -17.54
C GLN A 201 4.52 -2.98 -16.17
N VAL A 202 4.12 -4.24 -16.08
CA VAL A 202 3.65 -4.83 -14.83
C VAL A 202 4.32 -6.17 -14.59
N PHE A 203 4.50 -6.55 -13.32
CA PHE A 203 4.91 -7.87 -12.91
C PHE A 203 4.05 -8.31 -11.73
N LEU A 204 3.38 -9.45 -11.86
CA LEU A 204 2.51 -10.00 -10.82
C LEU A 204 3.30 -10.98 -9.94
N LEU A 205 3.57 -10.58 -8.70
CA LEU A 205 4.21 -11.44 -7.71
C LEU A 205 3.18 -12.42 -7.15
N THR A 206 3.50 -13.72 -7.17
CA THR A 206 2.51 -14.77 -6.89
C THR A 206 2.58 -15.37 -5.49
N ASP A 207 3.57 -14.98 -4.66
CA ASP A 207 3.77 -15.54 -3.32
C ASP A 207 2.58 -15.32 -2.37
N CYS A 208 1.93 -14.15 -2.47
CA CYS A 208 0.69 -13.83 -1.75
C CYS A 208 -0.37 -13.30 -2.74
N LEU A 209 -0.59 -14.01 -3.84
CA LEU A 209 -1.47 -13.60 -4.93
C LEU A 209 -2.90 -13.31 -4.47
N ILE A 210 -3.42 -12.15 -4.84
CA ILE A 210 -4.82 -11.78 -4.72
C ILE A 210 -5.45 -11.75 -6.12
N ASN A 211 -6.36 -12.69 -6.37
CA ASN A 211 -7.11 -12.81 -7.62
C ASN A 211 -8.55 -13.22 -7.31
N LYS A 212 -9.32 -12.26 -6.76
CA LYS A 212 -10.69 -12.48 -6.27
C LYS A 212 -11.64 -12.89 -7.40
N ASP A 213 -11.45 -12.32 -8.59
CA ASP A 213 -12.30 -12.54 -9.75
C ASP A 213 -11.87 -13.74 -10.58
N GLN A 214 -10.84 -14.50 -10.15
CA GLN A 214 -10.28 -15.63 -10.86
C GLN A 214 -9.91 -15.31 -12.32
N ALA A 215 -9.41 -14.09 -12.56
CA ALA A 215 -9.00 -13.62 -13.88
C ALA A 215 -7.82 -14.45 -14.41
N ASP A 216 -7.75 -14.59 -15.74
CA ASP A 216 -6.59 -15.22 -16.38
C ASP A 216 -5.35 -14.32 -16.24
N ILE A 217 -4.36 -14.81 -15.51
CA ILE A 217 -3.09 -14.10 -15.25
C ILE A 217 -1.99 -14.43 -16.26
N SER A 218 -2.24 -15.32 -17.22
CA SER A 218 -1.24 -15.75 -18.20
C SER A 218 -0.74 -14.62 -19.10
N SER A 219 -1.49 -13.53 -19.19
CA SER A 219 -1.13 -12.33 -19.95
C SER A 219 -0.19 -11.38 -19.23
N TYR A 220 0.10 -11.63 -17.95
CA TYR A 220 1.04 -10.84 -17.17
C TYR A 220 2.37 -11.58 -16.99
N PRO A 221 3.54 -10.92 -17.09
CA PRO A 221 4.75 -11.43 -16.48
C PRO A 221 4.47 -11.70 -15.00
N ASN A 222 4.72 -12.93 -14.54
CA ASN A 222 4.38 -13.32 -13.18
C ASN A 222 5.36 -14.36 -12.64
N GLY A 223 5.38 -14.55 -11.34
CA GLY A 223 6.20 -15.54 -10.63
C GLY A 223 6.58 -15.10 -9.24
N GLY A 224 7.53 -15.82 -8.61
CA GLY A 224 8.10 -15.47 -7.33
C GLY A 224 9.22 -14.42 -7.43
N PHE A 225 9.88 -14.12 -6.28
CA PHE A 225 10.96 -13.11 -6.24
C PHE A 225 12.14 -13.44 -7.17
N ASP A 226 12.50 -14.71 -7.32
CA ASP A 226 13.60 -15.11 -8.22
C ASP A 226 13.26 -14.83 -9.70
N ASP A 227 11.99 -15.00 -10.07
CA ASP A 227 11.49 -14.67 -11.41
C ASP A 227 11.51 -13.15 -11.62
N LEU A 228 11.09 -12.39 -10.62
CA LEU A 228 11.12 -10.93 -10.65
C LEU A 228 12.54 -10.40 -10.78
N ILE A 229 13.50 -10.94 -10.02
CA ILE A 229 14.92 -10.52 -10.12
C ILE A 229 15.45 -10.80 -11.53
N ARG A 230 15.17 -11.98 -12.11
CA ARG A 230 15.53 -12.29 -13.50
C ARG A 230 14.87 -11.34 -14.48
N PHE A 231 13.61 -11.02 -14.28
CA PHE A 231 12.86 -10.08 -15.13
C PHE A 231 13.53 -8.69 -15.10
N ILE A 232 13.86 -8.16 -13.91
CA ILE A 232 14.54 -6.87 -13.74
C ILE A 232 15.91 -6.85 -14.42
N GLN A 233 16.69 -7.92 -14.30
CA GLN A 233 18.00 -8.05 -14.95
C GLN A 233 17.90 -8.02 -16.48
N ASN A 234 16.81 -8.54 -17.04
CA ASN A 234 16.57 -8.60 -18.48
C ASN A 234 15.99 -7.29 -19.07
N ILE A 235 15.41 -6.40 -18.25
CA ILE A 235 14.91 -5.09 -18.73
C ILE A 235 16.00 -4.24 -19.40
N ARG A 236 17.27 -4.50 -19.10
CA ARG A 236 18.43 -3.73 -19.62
C ARG A 236 18.94 -4.15 -20.99
N GLN A 237 18.56 -5.31 -21.46
CA GLN A 237 19.03 -5.80 -22.77
C GLN A 237 18.08 -5.32 -23.87
#